data_e76402d4d77880ebd3b3eda1e0cea109
#
_entry.id   e76402d4d77880ebd3b3eda1e0cea109
#
_cell.length_a   1.000
_cell.length_b   1.000
_cell.length_c   1.000
_cell.angle_alpha   90.00
_cell.angle_beta   90.00
_cell.angle_gamma   90.00
#
_symmetry.space_group_name_H-M   'P 1'
#
loop_
_entity.id
_entity.type
_entity.pdbx_description
1 polymer ?
#
loop_
_entity_poly.entity_id
_entity_poly.type
_entity_poly.pdbx_seq_one_letter_code
_entity_poly.pdbx_strand_id
1 'polypeptide(L)'
;VNRPMIGAIIMSVLLLIYLAFTVNYAWVLIRDDSPLVNAMGYALVVLPVVGAWALFVELRFARASARLMVRLEEADRLPTEFSTTASGRVERSSAEELFPSFAAEVENSPRGWEAWLRLGLAYDACGDRRRARWAVRRALTLSRA
;
A
#
# COMPACT_ATOMS: atom_id res chain seq x y z
N VAL A 1 15.77 -23.25 -5.61
CA VAL A 1 15.42 -22.15 -4.69
C VAL A 1 15.91 -20.86 -5.32
N ASN A 2 14.99 -19.95 -5.71
CA ASN A 2 15.31 -18.72 -6.43
C ASN A 2 16.12 -17.77 -5.54
N ARG A 3 17.21 -17.20 -6.06
CA ARG A 3 18.08 -16.23 -5.34
C ARG A 3 17.30 -15.16 -4.54
N PRO A 4 16.19 -14.57 -5.04
CA PRO A 4 15.40 -13.61 -4.26
C PRO A 4 14.70 -14.23 -3.04
N MET A 5 14.30 -15.51 -3.08
CA MET A 5 13.72 -16.21 -1.92
C MET A 5 14.74 -16.42 -0.80
N ILE A 6 15.98 -16.76 -1.12
CA ILE A 6 17.06 -16.92 -0.13
C ILE A 6 17.29 -15.59 0.59
N GLY A 7 17.39 -14.48 -0.15
CA GLY A 7 17.54 -13.15 0.43
C GLY A 7 16.38 -12.78 1.36
N ALA A 8 15.15 -13.05 0.96
CA ALA A 8 13.97 -12.80 1.78
C ALA A 8 13.96 -13.63 3.08
N ILE A 9 14.36 -14.91 3.01
CA ILE A 9 14.47 -15.79 4.18
C ILE A 9 15.53 -15.27 5.13
N ILE A 10 16.73 -14.95 4.63
CA ILE A 10 17.83 -14.42 5.47
C ILE A 10 17.39 -13.14 6.17
N MET A 11 16.79 -12.20 5.44
CA MET A 11 16.29 -10.94 6.03
C MET A 11 15.21 -11.18 7.08
N SER A 12 14.32 -12.14 6.85
CA SER A 12 13.27 -12.50 7.81
C SER A 12 13.85 -13.11 9.08
N VAL A 13 14.85 -13.98 8.95
CA VAL A 13 15.55 -14.58 10.10
C VAL A 13 16.30 -13.52 10.91
N LEU A 14 17.03 -12.62 10.25
CA LEU A 14 17.73 -11.51 10.91
C LEU A 14 16.74 -10.59 11.64
N LEU A 15 15.59 -10.30 11.03
CA LEU A 15 14.53 -9.49 11.65
C LEU A 15 13.95 -10.18 12.89
N LEU A 16 13.71 -11.50 12.83
CA LEU A 16 13.23 -12.27 14.00
C LEU A 16 14.24 -12.29 15.13
N ILE A 17 15.52 -12.48 14.82
CA ILE A 17 16.60 -12.43 15.81
C ILE A 17 16.66 -11.03 16.46
N TYR A 18 16.63 -9.98 15.65
CA TYR A 18 16.60 -8.61 16.14
C TYR A 18 15.40 -8.36 17.06
N LEU A 19 14.22 -8.82 16.66
CA LEU A 19 13.00 -8.66 17.45
C LEU A 19 13.09 -9.41 18.78
N ALA A 20 13.65 -10.63 18.80
CA ALA A 20 13.86 -11.40 20.02
C ALA A 20 14.81 -10.68 21.00
N PHE A 21 15.92 -10.13 20.51
CA PHE A 21 16.83 -9.34 21.33
C PHE A 21 16.17 -8.05 21.84
N THR A 22 15.39 -7.38 21.00
CA THR A 22 14.66 -6.16 21.39
C THR A 22 13.65 -6.43 22.50
N VAL A 23 12.88 -7.51 22.40
CA VAL A 23 11.93 -7.91 23.46
C VAL A 23 12.65 -8.27 24.75
N ASN A 24 13.73 -9.03 24.66
CA ASN A 24 14.53 -9.38 25.84
C ASN A 24 15.12 -8.14 26.53
N TYR A 25 15.64 -7.20 25.76
CA TYR A 25 16.19 -5.95 26.30
C TYR A 25 15.10 -5.06 26.90
N ALA A 26 13.95 -4.95 26.25
CA ALA A 26 12.78 -4.25 26.78
C ALA A 26 12.34 -4.84 28.14
N TRP A 27 12.34 -6.15 28.26
CA TRP A 27 12.00 -6.83 29.51
C TRP A 27 12.94 -6.48 30.66
N VAL A 28 14.23 -6.34 30.40
CA VAL A 28 15.22 -5.89 31.40
C VAL A 28 14.95 -4.43 31.80
N LEU A 29 14.68 -3.54 30.84
CA LEU A 29 14.39 -2.13 31.11
C LEU A 29 13.09 -1.93 31.91
N ILE A 30 12.06 -2.73 31.63
CA ILE A 30 10.75 -2.64 32.33
C ILE A 30 10.89 -3.03 33.81
N ARG A 31 11.91 -3.79 34.18
CA ARG A 31 12.16 -4.23 35.55
C ARG A 31 13.14 -3.35 36.33
N ASP A 32 13.59 -2.27 35.72
CA ASP A 32 14.49 -1.32 36.38
C ASP A 32 13.72 -0.47 37.40
N ASP A 33 14.39 -0.05 38.46
CA ASP A 33 13.81 0.78 39.54
C ASP A 33 13.59 2.25 39.10
N SER A 34 14.21 2.66 37.99
CA SER A 34 14.10 4.02 37.45
C SER A 34 12.85 4.18 36.56
N PRO A 35 11.93 5.11 36.88
CA PRO A 35 10.73 5.32 36.06
C PRO A 35 11.03 5.76 34.63
N LEU A 36 12.14 6.43 34.40
CA LEU A 36 12.60 6.84 33.07
C LEU A 36 13.02 5.63 32.23
N VAL A 37 13.82 4.72 32.81
CA VAL A 37 14.27 3.49 32.15
C VAL A 37 13.07 2.58 31.84
N ASN A 38 12.14 2.50 32.76
CA ASN A 38 10.89 1.75 32.60
C ASN A 38 10.05 2.28 31.40
N ALA A 39 9.89 3.60 31.30
CA ALA A 39 9.21 4.22 30.16
C ALA A 39 9.89 3.91 28.81
N MET A 40 11.23 3.88 28.77
CA MET A 40 11.99 3.48 27.59
C MET A 40 11.74 2.01 27.23
N GLY A 41 11.66 1.11 28.22
CA GLY A 41 11.32 -0.29 28.01
C GLY A 41 9.95 -0.49 27.37
N TYR A 42 8.91 0.23 27.85
CA TYR A 42 7.60 0.21 27.24
C TYR A 42 7.60 0.75 25.80
N ALA A 43 8.28 1.86 25.54
CA ALA A 43 8.42 2.43 24.21
C ALA A 43 9.05 1.42 23.23
N LEU A 44 10.06 0.67 23.69
CA LEU A 44 10.76 -0.33 22.90
C LEU A 44 9.86 -1.51 22.47
N VAL A 45 8.81 -1.82 23.24
CA VAL A 45 7.81 -2.85 22.89
C VAL A 45 6.71 -2.26 22.03
N VAL A 46 6.21 -1.07 22.37
CA VAL A 46 5.05 -0.44 21.70
C VAL A 46 5.39 -0.07 20.25
N LEU A 47 6.57 0.47 19.98
CA LEU A 47 6.96 0.91 18.63
C LEU A 47 6.95 -0.21 17.58
N PRO A 48 7.55 -1.39 17.82
CA PRO A 48 7.45 -2.51 16.89
C PRO A 48 6.03 -3.01 16.68
N VAL A 49 5.19 -3.02 17.73
CA VAL A 49 3.79 -3.44 17.63
C VAL A 49 2.98 -2.48 16.74
N VAL A 50 3.14 -1.17 16.96
CA VAL A 50 2.50 -0.15 16.13
C VAL A 50 3.00 -0.24 14.68
N GLY A 51 4.30 -0.44 14.49
CA GLY A 51 4.89 -0.64 13.15
C GLY A 51 4.35 -1.87 12.44
N ALA A 52 4.25 -3.00 13.13
CA ALA A 52 3.68 -4.23 12.60
C ALA A 52 2.20 -4.07 12.24
N TRP A 53 1.43 -3.39 13.08
CA TRP A 53 0.03 -3.08 12.80
C TRP A 53 -0.12 -2.18 11.57
N ALA A 54 0.68 -1.12 11.47
CA ALA A 54 0.67 -0.23 10.32
C ALA A 54 1.02 -0.97 9.02
N LEU A 55 2.04 -1.83 9.06
CA LEU A 55 2.43 -2.68 7.93
C LEU A 55 1.30 -3.65 7.55
N PHE A 56 0.64 -4.28 8.52
CA PHE A 56 -0.49 -5.17 8.26
C PHE A 56 -1.64 -4.46 7.54
N VAL A 57 -1.98 -3.25 7.98
CA VAL A 57 -3.03 -2.42 7.33
C VAL A 57 -2.64 -2.08 5.89
N GLU A 58 -1.38 -1.69 5.65
CA GLU A 58 -0.89 -1.35 4.31
C GLU A 58 -0.87 -2.58 3.38
N LEU A 59 -0.39 -3.74 3.87
CA LEU A 59 -0.40 -4.99 3.10
C LEU A 59 -1.82 -5.46 2.77
N ARG A 60 -2.76 -5.28 3.71
CA ARG A 60 -4.17 -5.60 3.46
C ARG A 60 -4.76 -4.71 2.37
N PHE A 61 -4.44 -3.42 2.39
CA PHE A 61 -4.83 -2.48 1.34
C PHE A 61 -4.20 -2.86 -0.01
N ALA A 62 -2.90 -3.12 -0.05
CA ALA A 62 -2.18 -3.50 -1.26
C ALA A 62 -2.75 -4.79 -1.90
N ARG A 63 -3.04 -5.81 -1.09
CA ARG A 63 -3.66 -7.05 -1.60
C ARG A 63 -5.06 -6.84 -2.13
N ALA A 64 -5.85 -5.98 -1.45
CA ALA A 64 -7.21 -5.68 -1.88
C ALA A 64 -7.23 -4.90 -3.19
N SER A 65 -6.37 -3.90 -3.36
CA SER A 65 -6.23 -3.15 -4.61
C SER A 65 -5.69 -4.01 -5.74
N ALA A 66 -4.70 -4.89 -5.49
CA ALA A 66 -4.20 -5.82 -6.49
C ALA A 66 -5.30 -6.76 -7.03
N ARG A 67 -6.19 -7.26 -6.15
CA ARG A 67 -7.33 -8.08 -6.59
C ARG A 67 -8.30 -7.31 -7.49
N LEU A 68 -8.54 -6.03 -7.19
CA LEU A 68 -9.38 -5.20 -8.04
C LEU A 68 -8.73 -4.95 -9.40
N MET A 69 -7.40 -4.76 -9.44
CA MET A 69 -6.66 -4.63 -10.69
C MET A 69 -6.81 -5.87 -11.59
N VAL A 70 -6.65 -7.06 -11.00
CA VAL A 70 -6.85 -8.32 -11.76
C VAL A 70 -8.27 -8.41 -12.31
N ARG A 71 -9.30 -8.06 -11.53
CA ARG A 71 -10.69 -8.04 -12.02
C ARG A 71 -10.92 -7.03 -13.15
N LEU A 72 -10.26 -5.86 -13.08
CA LEU A 72 -10.36 -4.85 -14.12
C LEU A 72 -9.67 -5.34 -15.41
N GLU A 73 -8.55 -6.04 -15.28
CA GLU A 73 -7.83 -6.67 -16.39
C GLU A 73 -8.66 -7.79 -17.04
N GLU A 74 -9.26 -8.68 -16.23
CA GLU A 74 -10.16 -9.75 -16.71
C GLU A 74 -11.39 -9.20 -17.44
N ALA A 75 -11.85 -8.00 -17.06
CA ALA A 75 -12.95 -7.30 -17.71
C ALA A 75 -12.53 -6.52 -18.98
N ASP A 76 -11.24 -6.58 -19.37
CA ASP A 76 -10.65 -5.81 -20.49
C ASP A 76 -10.90 -4.28 -20.39
N ARG A 77 -10.90 -3.78 -19.16
CA ARG A 77 -11.18 -2.36 -18.84
C ARG A 77 -9.97 -1.59 -18.29
N LEU A 78 -8.78 -2.18 -18.38
CA LEU A 78 -7.56 -1.45 -18.04
C LEU A 78 -7.41 -0.24 -18.97
N PRO A 79 -7.01 0.92 -18.46
CA PRO A 79 -6.74 2.07 -19.30
C PRO A 79 -5.50 1.80 -20.17
N THR A 80 -5.72 1.37 -21.40
CA THR A 80 -4.68 1.15 -22.42
C THR A 80 -4.30 2.43 -23.17
N GLU A 81 -5.00 3.51 -22.87
CA GLU A 81 -4.91 4.79 -23.58
C GLU A 81 -3.68 5.62 -23.14
N PHE A 82 -3.04 5.25 -22.04
CA PHE A 82 -1.83 5.95 -21.59
C PHE A 82 -0.61 5.62 -22.46
N SER A 83 0.01 6.65 -23.03
CA SER A 83 1.33 6.47 -23.62
C SER A 83 2.38 6.14 -22.55
N THR A 84 3.25 5.18 -22.87
CA THR A 84 4.33 4.79 -21.97
C THR A 84 5.68 5.27 -22.52
N THR A 85 6.53 5.76 -21.64
CA THR A 85 7.92 6.08 -21.96
C THR A 85 8.71 4.82 -22.30
N ALA A 86 9.88 4.97 -22.91
CA ALA A 86 10.80 3.87 -23.21
C ALA A 86 11.18 3.02 -21.97
N SER A 87 11.00 3.55 -20.75
CA SER A 87 11.21 2.84 -19.48
C SER A 87 9.96 2.10 -18.98
N GLY A 88 8.86 2.07 -19.76
CA GLY A 88 7.60 1.42 -19.38
C GLY A 88 6.76 2.20 -18.34
N ARG A 89 7.16 3.45 -18.03
CA ARG A 89 6.41 4.32 -17.13
C ARG A 89 5.39 5.13 -17.91
N VAL A 90 4.17 5.31 -17.36
CA VAL A 90 3.14 6.17 -17.97
C VAL A 90 3.67 7.60 -18.10
N GLU A 91 3.46 8.20 -19.27
CA GLU A 91 3.84 9.59 -19.54
C GLU A 91 2.81 10.52 -18.88
N ARG A 92 3.31 11.42 -18.05
CA ARG A 92 2.47 12.31 -17.24
C ARG A 92 1.60 13.23 -18.10
N SER A 93 2.14 13.76 -19.17
CA SER A 93 1.42 14.61 -20.12
C SER A 93 0.19 13.90 -20.72
N SER A 94 0.35 12.65 -21.14
CA SER A 94 -0.73 11.80 -21.63
C SER A 94 -1.80 11.53 -20.55
N ALA A 95 -1.36 11.32 -19.30
CA ALA A 95 -2.29 11.11 -18.19
C ALA A 95 -3.09 12.37 -17.84
N GLU A 96 -2.47 13.55 -17.90
CA GLU A 96 -3.13 14.84 -17.67
C GLU A 96 -4.16 15.16 -18.78
N GLU A 97 -3.85 14.84 -20.04
CA GLU A 97 -4.75 15.03 -21.18
C GLU A 97 -5.99 14.13 -21.09
N LEU A 98 -5.82 12.88 -20.70
CA LEU A 98 -6.90 11.90 -20.58
C LEU A 98 -7.69 12.00 -19.27
N PHE A 99 -7.18 12.74 -18.28
CA PHE A 99 -7.80 12.84 -16.95
C PHE A 99 -9.27 13.26 -16.97
N PRO A 100 -9.71 14.24 -17.79
CA PRO A 100 -11.12 14.64 -17.84
C PRO A 100 -12.08 13.49 -18.25
N SER A 101 -11.63 12.57 -19.09
CA SER A 101 -12.44 11.42 -19.51
C SER A 101 -12.70 10.45 -18.36
N PHE A 102 -11.70 10.17 -17.53
CA PHE A 102 -11.85 9.33 -16.34
C PHE A 102 -12.71 10.00 -15.25
N ALA A 103 -12.62 11.32 -15.12
CA ALA A 103 -13.50 12.07 -14.22
C ALA A 103 -14.95 12.00 -14.66
N ALA A 104 -15.23 12.20 -15.96
CA ALA A 104 -16.58 12.08 -16.55
C ALA A 104 -17.15 10.66 -16.42
N GLU A 105 -16.31 9.61 -16.52
CA GLU A 105 -16.75 8.23 -16.31
C GLU A 105 -17.29 8.01 -14.89
N VAL A 106 -16.67 8.61 -13.88
CA VAL A 106 -17.15 8.55 -12.48
C VAL A 106 -18.44 9.34 -12.31
N GLU A 107 -18.61 10.48 -12.98
CA GLU A 107 -19.86 11.25 -12.96
C GLU A 107 -21.02 10.47 -13.59
N ASN A 108 -20.77 9.75 -14.69
CA ASN A 108 -21.76 8.91 -15.36
C ASN A 108 -22.05 7.62 -14.56
N SER A 109 -21.09 7.09 -13.81
CA SER A 109 -21.22 5.84 -13.05
C SER A 109 -20.70 5.99 -11.62
N PRO A 110 -21.33 6.81 -10.76
CA PRO A 110 -20.81 7.12 -9.41
C PRO A 110 -20.80 5.93 -8.45
N ARG A 111 -21.52 4.86 -8.77
CA ARG A 111 -21.54 3.60 -8.02
C ARG A 111 -20.69 2.49 -8.65
N GLY A 112 -20.13 2.72 -9.85
CA GLY A 112 -19.24 1.78 -10.53
C GLY A 112 -17.86 1.77 -9.89
N TRP A 113 -17.45 0.64 -9.30
CA TRP A 113 -16.13 0.52 -8.71
C TRP A 113 -15.02 0.61 -9.77
N GLU A 114 -15.28 0.17 -10.99
CA GLU A 114 -14.35 0.23 -12.13
C GLU A 114 -14.00 1.68 -12.47
N ALA A 115 -14.99 2.56 -12.57
CA ALA A 115 -14.78 3.98 -12.88
C ALA A 115 -13.89 4.64 -11.81
N TRP A 116 -14.14 4.35 -10.53
CA TRP A 116 -13.33 4.85 -9.42
C TRP A 116 -11.90 4.29 -9.44
N LEU A 117 -11.72 3.02 -9.82
CA LEU A 117 -10.39 2.42 -9.91
C LEU A 117 -9.59 3.03 -11.05
N ARG A 118 -10.21 3.22 -12.23
CA ARG A 118 -9.60 3.88 -13.39
C ARG A 118 -9.22 5.33 -13.09
N LEU A 119 -10.09 6.08 -12.41
CA LEU A 119 -9.77 7.43 -11.94
C LEU A 119 -8.58 7.41 -10.96
N GLY A 120 -8.50 6.40 -10.10
CA GLY A 120 -7.35 6.21 -9.19
C GLY A 120 -6.03 6.01 -9.93
N LEU A 121 -6.05 5.22 -11.01
CA LEU A 121 -4.89 5.02 -11.90
C LEU A 121 -4.49 6.30 -12.62
N ALA A 122 -5.47 7.10 -13.09
CA ALA A 122 -5.21 8.39 -13.71
C ALA A 122 -4.55 9.37 -12.74
N TYR A 123 -5.03 9.44 -11.48
CA TYR A 123 -4.37 10.24 -10.43
C TYR A 123 -2.94 9.79 -10.14
N ASP A 124 -2.69 8.47 -10.10
CA ASP A 124 -1.34 7.93 -9.86
C ASP A 124 -0.40 8.27 -11.02
N ALA A 125 -0.88 8.15 -12.26
CA ALA A 125 -0.15 8.53 -13.47
C ALA A 125 0.20 10.03 -13.50
N CYS A 126 -0.71 10.91 -13.04
CA CYS A 126 -0.47 12.35 -12.85
C CYS A 126 0.46 12.65 -11.65
N GLY A 127 0.80 11.65 -10.81
CA GLY A 127 1.66 11.79 -9.64
C GLY A 127 0.94 12.19 -8.35
N ASP A 128 -0.39 12.33 -8.37
CA ASP A 128 -1.18 12.63 -7.17
C ASP A 128 -1.54 11.35 -6.39
N ARG A 129 -0.57 10.83 -5.67
CA ARG A 129 -0.71 9.61 -4.85
C ARG A 129 -1.78 9.72 -3.77
N ARG A 130 -2.06 10.93 -3.27
CA ARG A 130 -3.07 11.13 -2.24
C ARG A 130 -4.47 10.90 -2.78
N ARG A 131 -4.80 11.52 -3.91
CA ARG A 131 -6.10 11.35 -4.58
C ARG A 131 -6.22 9.95 -5.20
N ALA A 132 -5.15 9.40 -5.73
CA ALA A 132 -5.12 8.02 -6.20
C ALA A 132 -5.53 7.02 -5.11
N ARG A 133 -4.93 7.08 -3.92
CA ARG A 133 -5.30 6.22 -2.78
C ARG A 133 -6.75 6.42 -2.33
N TRP A 134 -7.24 7.65 -2.36
CA TRP A 134 -8.63 7.95 -2.03
C TRP A 134 -9.60 7.29 -3.02
N ALA A 135 -9.37 7.45 -4.33
CA ALA A 135 -10.19 6.85 -5.38
C ALA A 135 -10.19 5.32 -5.32
N VAL A 136 -9.01 4.70 -5.12
CA VAL A 136 -8.89 3.25 -4.94
C VAL A 136 -9.65 2.76 -3.70
N ARG A 137 -9.60 3.47 -2.57
CA ARG A 137 -10.39 3.13 -1.37
C ARG A 137 -11.88 3.20 -1.65
N ARG A 138 -12.32 4.18 -2.42
CA ARG A 138 -13.72 4.31 -2.84
C ARG A 138 -14.13 3.13 -3.72
N ALA A 139 -13.30 2.74 -4.70
CA ALA A 139 -13.50 1.56 -5.52
C ALA A 139 -13.62 0.28 -4.68
N LEU A 140 -12.73 0.09 -3.69
CA LEU A 140 -12.76 -1.06 -2.77
C LEU A 140 -14.05 -1.11 -1.94
N THR A 141 -14.58 0.03 -1.54
CA THR A 141 -15.84 0.10 -0.79
C THR A 141 -17.02 -0.31 -1.66
N LEU A 142 -17.07 0.22 -2.89
CA LEU A 142 -18.14 -0.05 -3.85
C LEU A 142 -18.10 -1.50 -4.39
N SER A 143 -16.92 -2.09 -4.52
CA SER A 143 -16.77 -3.47 -4.99
C SER A 143 -17.23 -4.55 -4.00
N ARG A 144 -17.55 -4.14 -2.75
CA ARG A 144 -18.05 -5.02 -1.67
C ARG A 144 -19.56 -4.88 -1.44
N ALA A 145 -20.14 -3.82 -1.96
CA ALA A 145 -21.58 -3.54 -1.89
C ALA A 145 -22.33 -4.28 -3.00
#